data_a7149da9980dd1650a3379e99e55f15c
#
_entry.id   a7149da9980dd1650a3379e99e55f15c
#
_cell.length_a   1.000
_cell.length_b   1.000
_cell.length_c   1.000
_cell.angle_alpha   90.00
_cell.angle_beta   90.00
_cell.angle_gamma   90.00
#
_symmetry.space_group_name_H-M   'P 1'
#
loop_
_entity.id
_entity.type
_entity.pdbx_description
1 polymer ?
#
loop_
_entity_poly.entity_id
_entity_poly.type
_entity_poly.pdbx_seq_one_letter_code
_entity_poly.pdbx_strand_id
1 'polypeptide(L)'
;SPIRPSDMSVYYAGNYEYLRPKYKQDYDGFFKELNASIDEYQYFIKTDITNFFANISVDRLISQIDKVCNSGTVVFSQTQLHLFKELLTYCGNGRFPLIENSVASSYLATVVYLDAVDKTLHEYISKNITAFSSFRIARYVDDMYILISSDKPIGDLHNAYNEIRNEYSSILK
;
A
#
# COMPACT_ATOMS: atom_id res chain seq x y z
N SER A 1 -3.80 -13.38 -2.48
CA SER A 1 -3.19 -12.03 -2.53
C SER A 1 -3.98 -11.16 -3.49
N PRO A 2 -4.19 -9.87 -3.20
CA PRO A 2 -4.88 -8.98 -4.13
C PRO A 2 -4.15 -8.89 -5.47
N ILE A 3 -4.90 -8.84 -6.58
CA ILE A 3 -4.36 -8.63 -7.93
C ILE A 3 -4.09 -7.14 -8.08
N ARG A 4 -2.88 -6.78 -8.48
CA ARG A 4 -2.44 -5.40 -8.72
C ARG A 4 -2.02 -5.18 -10.16
N PRO A 5 -2.05 -3.93 -10.66
CA PRO A 5 -1.45 -3.57 -11.94
C PRO A 5 0.04 -3.97 -12.01
N SER A 6 0.54 -4.26 -13.21
CA SER A 6 1.93 -4.69 -13.41
C SER A 6 2.99 -3.61 -13.12
N ASP A 7 2.57 -2.36 -13.15
CA ASP A 7 3.35 -1.17 -12.82
C ASP A 7 3.21 -0.72 -11.35
N MET A 8 2.72 -1.63 -10.50
CA MET A 8 2.61 -1.42 -9.07
C MET A 8 3.25 -2.56 -8.28
N SER A 9 4.21 -2.22 -7.43
CA SER A 9 4.89 -3.15 -6.51
C SER A 9 4.63 -2.78 -5.06
N VAL A 10 4.32 -3.78 -4.24
CA VAL A 10 4.08 -3.60 -2.81
C VAL A 10 4.92 -4.58 -2.02
N TYR A 11 5.78 -4.03 -1.18
CA TYR A 11 6.62 -4.74 -0.23
C TYR A 11 6.07 -4.58 1.19
N TYR A 12 6.07 -5.66 1.94
CA TYR A 12 5.65 -5.66 3.35
C TYR A 12 6.72 -6.37 4.18
N ALA A 13 7.17 -5.81 5.26
CA ALA A 13 8.25 -6.32 6.11
C ALA A 13 7.89 -7.70 6.72
N GLY A 14 7.71 -8.72 5.87
CA GLY A 14 7.03 -9.96 6.18
C GLY A 14 7.81 -11.24 5.94
N ASN A 15 9.05 -11.17 5.47
CA ASN A 15 9.85 -12.36 5.25
C ASN A 15 10.36 -12.96 6.57
N TYR A 16 10.23 -14.28 6.70
CA TYR A 16 10.72 -15.05 7.83
C TYR A 16 11.72 -16.11 7.39
N GLU A 17 12.81 -16.22 8.11
CA GLU A 17 13.70 -17.36 8.03
C GLU A 17 13.94 -17.89 9.44
N TYR A 18 13.68 -19.20 9.66
CA TYR A 18 13.88 -19.85 10.94
C TYR A 18 13.24 -19.07 12.12
N LEU A 19 12.02 -18.64 11.98
CA LEU A 19 11.28 -17.88 12.99
C LEU A 19 11.86 -16.48 13.30
N ARG A 20 12.74 -15.95 12.45
CA ARG A 20 13.27 -14.59 12.58
C ARG A 20 12.74 -13.70 11.46
N PRO A 21 12.21 -12.51 11.77
CA PRO A 21 11.80 -11.58 10.74
C PRO A 21 13.00 -11.08 9.93
N LYS A 22 12.86 -11.11 8.59
CA LYS A 22 13.88 -10.60 7.65
C LYS A 22 13.37 -9.37 6.90
N TYR A 23 12.83 -8.40 7.62
CA TYR A 23 12.37 -7.13 7.04
C TYR A 23 13.43 -6.46 6.15
N LYS A 24 14.72 -6.65 6.46
CA LYS A 24 15.82 -6.08 5.67
C LYS A 24 15.85 -6.61 4.24
N GLN A 25 15.51 -7.89 4.00
CA GLN A 25 15.47 -8.43 2.64
C GLN A 25 14.39 -7.75 1.78
N ASP A 26 13.21 -7.51 2.34
CA ASP A 26 12.13 -6.82 1.64
C ASP A 26 12.52 -5.37 1.37
N TYR A 27 13.16 -4.71 2.33
CA TYR A 27 13.67 -3.35 2.20
C TYR A 27 14.77 -3.26 1.11
N ASP A 28 15.74 -4.15 1.16
CA ASP A 28 16.81 -4.22 0.17
C ASP A 28 16.25 -4.54 -1.24
N GLY A 29 15.24 -5.43 -1.32
CA GLY A 29 14.52 -5.75 -2.55
C GLY A 29 13.79 -4.54 -3.14
N PHE A 30 13.10 -3.79 -2.29
CA PHE A 30 12.43 -2.55 -2.66
C PHE A 30 13.40 -1.51 -3.23
N PHE A 31 14.51 -1.23 -2.55
CA PHE A 31 15.51 -0.29 -3.03
C PHE A 31 16.24 -0.79 -4.28
N LYS A 32 16.46 -2.10 -4.42
CA LYS A 32 17.01 -2.68 -5.64
C LYS A 32 16.09 -2.44 -6.84
N GLU A 33 14.79 -2.58 -6.66
CA GLU A 33 13.80 -2.28 -7.69
C GLU A 33 13.80 -0.78 -8.05
N LEU A 34 13.76 0.11 -7.04
CA LEU A 34 13.83 1.55 -7.28
C LEU A 34 15.10 1.93 -8.06
N ASN A 35 16.26 1.42 -7.64
CA ASN A 35 17.53 1.70 -8.31
C ASN A 35 17.58 1.17 -9.76
N ALA A 36 16.99 0.00 -10.01
CA ALA A 36 16.90 -0.53 -11.37
C ALA A 36 15.99 0.30 -12.29
N SER A 37 15.07 1.06 -11.71
CA SER A 37 14.11 1.92 -12.44
C SER A 37 14.63 3.35 -12.66
N ILE A 38 15.74 3.76 -12.03
CA ILE A 38 16.27 5.14 -12.12
C ILE A 38 16.54 5.58 -13.57
N ASP A 39 17.00 4.67 -14.42
CA ASP A 39 17.33 4.98 -15.81
C ASP A 39 16.08 5.13 -16.70
N GLU A 40 14.93 4.60 -16.25
CA GLU A 40 13.66 4.65 -17.00
C GLU A 40 12.80 5.86 -16.63
N TYR A 41 12.98 6.40 -15.42
CA TYR A 41 12.13 7.47 -14.86
C TYR A 41 12.97 8.68 -14.47
N GLN A 42 12.53 9.86 -14.93
CA GLN A 42 13.26 11.12 -14.72
C GLN A 42 12.96 11.79 -13.38
N TYR A 43 11.78 11.51 -12.82
CA TYR A 43 11.27 12.15 -11.61
C TYR A 43 10.67 11.13 -10.66
N PHE A 44 10.54 11.51 -9.39
CA PHE A 44 9.77 10.73 -8.44
C PHE A 44 9.03 11.62 -7.44
N ILE A 45 7.89 11.12 -6.96
CA ILE A 45 7.17 11.65 -5.80
C ILE A 45 7.38 10.66 -4.67
N LYS A 46 7.90 11.11 -3.53
CA LYS A 46 7.92 10.33 -2.31
C LYS A 46 6.81 10.81 -1.39
N THR A 47 6.06 9.87 -0.83
CA THR A 47 5.04 10.14 0.20
C THR A 47 5.10 9.09 1.29
N ASP A 48 4.64 9.48 2.48
CA ASP A 48 4.60 8.68 3.69
C ASP A 48 3.25 8.89 4.39
N ILE A 49 2.71 7.88 5.05
CA ILE A 49 1.45 7.97 5.79
C ILE A 49 1.76 8.19 7.26
N THR A 50 1.57 9.42 7.73
CA THR A 50 1.84 9.79 9.11
C THR A 50 1.06 8.92 10.10
N ASN A 51 1.77 8.31 11.05
CA ASN A 51 1.21 7.43 12.09
C ASN A 51 0.34 6.29 11.50
N PHE A 52 0.77 5.71 10.37
CA PHE A 52 0.00 4.71 9.63
C PHE A 52 -0.61 3.63 10.51
N PHE A 53 0.21 2.87 11.22
CA PHE A 53 -0.26 1.75 12.03
C PHE A 53 -1.23 2.16 13.15
N ALA A 54 -1.03 3.34 13.76
CA ALA A 54 -1.90 3.85 14.81
C ALA A 54 -3.29 4.26 14.30
N ASN A 55 -3.41 4.53 13.00
CA ASN A 55 -4.62 4.98 12.34
C ASN A 55 -5.37 3.87 11.56
N ILE A 56 -4.90 2.62 11.63
CA ILE A 56 -5.61 1.51 10.99
C ILE A 56 -6.94 1.25 11.70
N SER A 57 -8.04 1.39 10.96
CA SER A 57 -9.37 1.00 11.41
C SER A 57 -9.58 -0.51 11.25
N VAL A 58 -9.81 -1.22 12.35
CA VAL A 58 -10.10 -2.66 12.33
C VAL A 58 -11.37 -2.94 11.52
N ASP A 59 -12.41 -2.10 11.62
CA ASP A 59 -13.65 -2.25 10.86
C ASP A 59 -13.41 -2.16 9.34
N ARG A 60 -12.62 -1.16 8.91
CA ARG A 60 -12.25 -1.01 7.50
C ARG A 60 -11.42 -2.20 7.02
N LEU A 61 -10.49 -2.70 7.84
CA LEU A 61 -9.70 -3.88 7.52
C LEU A 61 -10.59 -5.11 7.31
N ILE A 62 -11.53 -5.38 8.22
CA ILE A 62 -12.47 -6.50 8.09
C ILE A 62 -13.32 -6.37 6.82
N SER A 63 -13.80 -5.18 6.51
CA SER A 63 -14.53 -4.92 5.26
C SER A 63 -13.67 -5.19 4.01
N GLN A 64 -12.39 -4.86 4.03
CA GLN A 64 -11.48 -5.16 2.92
C GLN A 64 -11.20 -6.66 2.80
N ILE A 65 -11.02 -7.37 3.91
CA ILE A 65 -10.88 -8.83 3.92
C ILE A 65 -12.11 -9.49 3.30
N ASP A 66 -13.31 -9.08 3.70
CA ASP A 66 -14.56 -9.59 3.16
C ASP A 66 -14.65 -9.40 1.64
N LYS A 67 -14.33 -8.22 1.13
CA LYS A 67 -14.31 -7.92 -0.31
C LYS A 67 -13.28 -8.76 -1.08
N VAL A 68 -12.06 -8.88 -0.56
CA VAL A 68 -10.99 -9.65 -1.21
C VAL A 68 -11.30 -11.13 -1.21
N CYS A 69 -11.89 -11.67 -0.15
CA CYS A 69 -12.22 -13.08 -0.04
C CYS A 69 -13.47 -13.45 -0.86
N ASN A 70 -14.48 -12.59 -0.89
CA ASN A 70 -15.69 -12.84 -1.70
C ASN A 70 -15.46 -12.80 -3.21
N SER A 71 -14.32 -12.24 -3.65
CA SER A 71 -13.87 -12.30 -5.05
C SER A 71 -12.98 -13.51 -5.36
N GLY A 72 -12.65 -14.35 -4.38
CA GLY A 72 -11.72 -15.46 -4.47
C GLY A 72 -12.33 -16.83 -4.19
N THR A 73 -11.45 -17.85 -4.10
CA THR A 73 -11.82 -19.25 -3.80
C THR A 73 -12.06 -19.51 -2.29
N VAL A 74 -11.67 -18.57 -1.43
CA VAL A 74 -11.83 -18.70 0.03
C VAL A 74 -12.87 -17.69 0.48
N VAL A 75 -13.99 -18.17 1.00
CA VAL A 75 -15.08 -17.34 1.53
C VAL A 75 -15.08 -17.47 3.05
N PHE A 76 -14.97 -16.35 3.77
CA PHE A 76 -15.21 -16.33 5.21
C PHE A 76 -16.69 -16.09 5.51
N SER A 77 -17.23 -16.83 6.47
CA SER A 77 -18.57 -16.55 7.00
C SER A 77 -18.53 -15.25 7.83
N GLN A 78 -19.67 -14.60 7.95
CA GLN A 78 -19.80 -13.39 8.79
C GLN A 78 -19.40 -13.65 10.25
N THR A 79 -19.67 -14.87 10.76
CA THR A 79 -19.21 -15.28 12.09
C THR A 79 -17.68 -15.33 12.20
N GLN A 80 -16.99 -15.86 11.19
CA GLN A 80 -15.52 -15.90 11.18
C GLN A 80 -14.92 -14.51 11.11
N LEU A 81 -15.49 -13.62 10.29
CA LEU A 81 -15.06 -12.22 10.20
C LEU A 81 -15.28 -11.48 11.52
N HIS A 82 -16.41 -11.72 12.18
CA HIS A 82 -16.69 -11.14 13.49
C HIS A 82 -15.69 -11.62 14.55
N LEU A 83 -15.45 -12.93 14.65
CA LEU A 83 -14.48 -13.49 15.59
C LEU A 83 -13.05 -12.98 15.31
N PHE A 84 -12.69 -12.81 14.04
CA PHE A 84 -11.39 -12.25 13.68
C PHE A 84 -11.28 -10.77 14.06
N LYS A 85 -12.34 -9.99 13.88
CA LYS A 85 -12.42 -8.60 14.39
C LYS A 85 -12.21 -8.55 15.91
N GLU A 86 -12.94 -9.37 16.66
CA GLU A 86 -12.83 -9.44 18.12
C GLU A 86 -11.40 -9.82 18.56
N LEU A 87 -10.78 -10.79 17.88
CA LEU A 87 -9.39 -11.19 18.16
C LEU A 87 -8.43 -10.02 17.94
N LEU A 88 -8.52 -9.33 16.80
CA LEU A 88 -7.64 -8.18 16.50
C LEU A 88 -7.85 -7.06 17.53
N THR A 89 -9.09 -6.76 17.85
CA THR A 89 -9.46 -5.72 18.83
C THR A 89 -8.96 -6.06 20.23
N TYR A 90 -9.07 -7.33 20.63
CA TYR A 90 -8.56 -7.82 21.91
C TYR A 90 -7.02 -7.72 21.97
N CYS A 91 -6.32 -8.22 20.95
CA CYS A 91 -4.85 -8.20 20.89
C CYS A 91 -4.31 -6.76 20.83
N GLY A 92 -5.04 -5.84 20.23
CA GLY A 92 -4.66 -4.44 20.08
C GLY A 92 -5.21 -3.51 21.17
N ASN A 93 -5.82 -4.05 22.22
CA ASN A 93 -6.46 -3.26 23.26
C ASN A 93 -7.41 -2.18 22.70
N GLY A 94 -8.35 -2.61 21.87
CA GLY A 94 -9.35 -1.75 21.23
C GLY A 94 -8.89 -1.13 19.90
N ARG A 95 -7.68 -1.42 19.44
CA ARG A 95 -7.10 -0.91 18.19
C ARG A 95 -6.55 -2.03 17.32
N PHE A 96 -6.01 -1.70 16.17
CA PHE A 96 -5.21 -2.65 15.39
C PHE A 96 -3.94 -3.04 16.18
N PRO A 97 -3.60 -4.33 16.28
CA PRO A 97 -2.44 -4.77 17.07
C PRO A 97 -1.13 -4.33 16.42
N LEU A 98 -0.43 -3.42 17.07
CA LEU A 98 0.93 -3.01 16.74
C LEU A 98 1.91 -4.05 17.29
N ILE A 99 1.97 -5.19 16.65
CA ILE A 99 2.97 -6.20 17.00
C ILE A 99 4.19 -5.92 16.12
N GLU A 100 5.19 -5.27 16.70
CA GLU A 100 6.47 -5.07 16.04
C GLU A 100 6.98 -6.41 15.51
N ASN A 101 7.42 -6.40 14.25
CA ASN A 101 7.93 -7.59 13.56
C ASN A 101 6.91 -8.73 13.37
N SER A 102 5.62 -8.48 13.47
CA SER A 102 4.60 -9.48 13.10
C SER A 102 4.35 -9.47 11.59
N VAL A 103 4.65 -10.58 10.92
CA VAL A 103 4.33 -10.77 9.49
C VAL A 103 2.84 -10.60 9.23
N ALA A 104 1.99 -11.18 10.07
CA ALA A 104 0.55 -11.11 9.91
C ALA A 104 0.04 -9.66 9.98
N SER A 105 0.49 -8.89 10.99
CA SER A 105 0.12 -7.47 11.12
C SER A 105 0.65 -6.65 9.96
N SER A 106 1.89 -6.85 9.55
CA SER A 106 2.48 -6.16 8.40
C SER A 106 1.74 -6.49 7.10
N TYR A 107 1.41 -7.76 6.86
CA TYR A 107 0.63 -8.18 5.70
C TYR A 107 -0.77 -7.57 5.69
N LEU A 108 -1.49 -7.66 6.80
CA LEU A 108 -2.85 -7.13 6.92
C LEU A 108 -2.89 -5.62 6.73
N ALA A 109 -1.95 -4.90 7.33
CA ALA A 109 -1.86 -3.45 7.21
C ALA A 109 -1.45 -3.03 5.79
N THR A 110 -0.38 -3.62 5.27
CA THR A 110 0.28 -3.16 4.05
C THR A 110 -0.38 -3.70 2.79
N VAL A 111 -0.71 -5.01 2.77
CA VAL A 111 -1.17 -5.69 1.56
C VAL A 111 -2.69 -5.67 1.46
N VAL A 112 -3.40 -5.80 2.57
CA VAL A 112 -4.87 -5.90 2.57
C VAL A 112 -5.52 -4.55 2.81
N TYR A 113 -5.15 -3.84 3.87
CA TYR A 113 -5.79 -2.57 4.25
C TYR A 113 -5.60 -1.47 3.21
N LEU A 114 -4.39 -1.33 2.67
CA LEU A 114 -4.08 -0.31 1.66
C LEU A 114 -4.39 -0.75 0.21
N ASP A 115 -4.86 -1.98 -0.04
CA ASP A 115 -5.11 -2.45 -1.41
C ASP A 115 -6.09 -1.55 -2.18
N ALA A 116 -7.18 -1.15 -1.55
CA ALA A 116 -8.16 -0.27 -2.19
C ALA A 116 -7.60 1.14 -2.42
N VAL A 117 -6.79 1.64 -1.49
CA VAL A 117 -6.11 2.95 -1.61
C VAL A 117 -5.15 2.93 -2.80
N ASP A 118 -4.31 1.90 -2.88
CA ASP A 118 -3.34 1.71 -3.96
C ASP A 118 -4.03 1.68 -5.32
N LYS A 119 -5.09 0.86 -5.46
CA LYS A 119 -5.84 0.73 -6.70
C LYS A 119 -6.53 2.03 -7.12
N THR A 120 -7.19 2.68 -6.18
CA THR A 120 -7.88 3.96 -6.45
C THR A 120 -6.89 5.03 -6.89
N LEU A 121 -5.73 5.13 -6.21
CA LEU A 121 -4.68 6.07 -6.58
C LEU A 121 -4.12 5.77 -7.97
N HIS A 122 -3.80 4.50 -8.25
CA HIS A 122 -3.31 4.08 -9.56
C HIS A 122 -4.31 4.42 -10.68
N GLU A 123 -5.59 4.10 -10.48
CA GLU A 123 -6.65 4.44 -11.44
C GLU A 123 -6.80 5.96 -11.63
N TYR A 124 -6.72 6.72 -10.54
CA TYR A 124 -6.78 8.18 -10.62
C TYR A 124 -5.65 8.74 -11.47
N ILE A 125 -4.41 8.33 -11.19
CA ILE A 125 -3.23 8.77 -11.95
C ILE A 125 -3.39 8.40 -13.43
N SER A 126 -3.76 7.14 -13.71
CA SER A 126 -3.92 6.65 -15.08
C SER A 126 -4.98 7.40 -15.89
N LYS A 127 -6.05 7.85 -15.25
CA LYS A 127 -7.20 8.49 -15.92
C LYS A 127 -7.11 10.01 -16.01
N ASN A 128 -6.50 10.65 -14.99
CA ASN A 128 -6.62 12.10 -14.82
C ASN A 128 -5.29 12.84 -15.02
N ILE A 129 -4.15 12.18 -14.75
CA ILE A 129 -2.85 12.84 -14.83
C ILE A 129 -2.25 12.71 -16.24
N THR A 130 -2.53 13.68 -17.10
CA THR A 130 -2.03 13.71 -18.49
C THR A 130 -0.60 14.24 -18.62
N ALA A 131 -0.02 14.72 -17.52
CA ALA A 131 1.35 15.22 -17.49
C ALA A 131 2.40 14.09 -17.51
N PHE A 132 2.02 12.84 -17.22
CA PHE A 132 2.92 11.70 -17.22
C PHE A 132 2.85 10.92 -18.54
N SER A 133 4.00 10.66 -19.14
CA SER A 133 4.11 9.74 -20.29
C SER A 133 4.04 8.28 -19.81
N SER A 134 4.64 7.98 -18.66
CA SER A 134 4.52 6.72 -17.94
C SER A 134 4.75 6.94 -16.45
N PHE A 135 4.26 6.01 -15.62
CA PHE A 135 4.51 6.02 -14.19
C PHE A 135 4.58 4.59 -13.65
N ARG A 136 5.19 4.45 -12.47
CA ARG A 136 5.23 3.22 -11.68
C ARG A 136 5.07 3.55 -10.21
N ILE A 137 4.29 2.77 -9.48
CA ILE A 137 4.14 2.91 -8.04
C ILE A 137 4.91 1.78 -7.35
N ALA A 138 5.80 2.14 -6.44
CA ALA A 138 6.49 1.19 -5.56
C ALA A 138 6.27 1.60 -4.11
N ARG A 139 5.79 0.67 -3.28
CA ARG A 139 5.50 0.95 -1.87
C ARG A 139 6.16 -0.10 -0.96
N TYR A 140 6.84 0.37 0.07
CA TYR A 140 7.34 -0.42 1.18
C TYR A 140 6.61 0.00 2.45
N VAL A 141 5.72 -0.85 2.94
CA VAL A 141 4.84 -0.56 4.09
C VAL A 141 4.01 0.71 3.84
N ASP A 142 4.35 1.83 4.44
CA ASP A 142 3.75 3.16 4.31
C ASP A 142 4.56 4.14 3.44
N ASP A 143 5.84 3.86 3.23
CA ASP A 143 6.69 4.61 2.29
C ASP A 143 6.30 4.30 0.84
N MET A 144 5.83 5.29 0.09
CA MET A 144 5.46 5.14 -1.32
C MET A 144 6.28 6.04 -2.22
N TYR A 145 6.74 5.48 -3.34
CA TYR A 145 7.38 6.19 -4.43
C TYR A 145 6.53 6.06 -5.69
N ILE A 146 6.25 7.17 -6.35
CA ILE A 146 5.67 7.23 -7.67
C ILE A 146 6.77 7.70 -8.61
N LEU A 147 7.30 6.79 -9.42
CA LEU A 147 8.32 7.05 -10.43
C LEU A 147 7.62 7.56 -11.70
N ILE A 148 8.17 8.56 -12.37
CA ILE A 148 7.50 9.31 -13.42
C ILE A 148 8.45 9.57 -14.59
N SER A 149 7.98 9.29 -15.81
CA SER A 149 8.54 9.84 -17.05
C SER A 149 7.60 10.88 -17.62
N SER A 150 8.14 11.99 -18.11
CA SER A 150 7.35 13.08 -18.66
C SER A 150 8.15 13.95 -19.62
N ASP A 151 7.50 14.35 -20.71
CA ASP A 151 8.00 15.35 -21.64
C ASP A 151 7.45 16.76 -21.36
N LYS A 152 6.69 16.92 -20.29
CA LYS A 152 6.05 18.17 -19.93
C LYS A 152 6.96 19.08 -19.11
N PRO A 153 6.72 20.42 -19.16
CA PRO A 153 7.43 21.37 -18.31
C PRO A 153 7.25 21.06 -16.83
N ILE A 154 8.22 21.45 -16.01
CA ILE A 154 8.22 21.20 -14.56
C ILE A 154 7.00 21.82 -13.85
N GLY A 155 6.43 22.90 -14.40
CA GLY A 155 5.20 23.52 -13.88
C GLY A 155 3.99 22.59 -13.95
N ASP A 156 3.86 21.83 -15.04
CA ASP A 156 2.77 20.86 -15.21
C ASP A 156 2.95 19.69 -14.25
N LEU A 157 4.19 19.26 -14.01
CA LEU A 157 4.50 18.22 -13.04
C LEU A 157 4.21 18.67 -11.60
N HIS A 158 4.41 19.94 -11.28
CA HIS A 158 4.04 20.51 -9.98
C HIS A 158 2.52 20.52 -9.77
N ASN A 159 1.76 20.86 -10.80
CA ASN A 159 0.29 20.77 -10.76
C ASN A 159 -0.18 19.32 -10.55
N ALA A 160 0.37 18.38 -11.33
CA ALA A 160 0.09 16.96 -11.19
C ALA A 160 0.43 16.44 -9.77
N TYR A 161 1.55 16.86 -9.20
CA TYR A 161 1.90 16.54 -7.82
C TYR A 161 0.84 17.01 -6.82
N ASN A 162 0.36 18.25 -6.95
CA ASN A 162 -0.66 18.80 -6.05
C ASN A 162 -1.99 18.04 -6.18
N GLU A 163 -2.38 17.68 -7.40
CA GLU A 163 -3.57 16.87 -7.66
C GLU A 163 -3.47 15.50 -7.02
N ILE A 164 -2.36 14.79 -7.24
CA ILE A 164 -2.10 13.47 -6.64
C ILE A 164 -2.10 13.55 -5.11
N ARG A 165 -1.44 14.55 -4.53
CA ARG A 165 -1.39 14.76 -3.07
C ARG A 165 -2.79 14.96 -2.48
N ASN A 166 -3.61 15.78 -3.13
CA ASN A 166 -4.97 16.05 -2.67
C ASN A 166 -5.85 14.81 -2.77
N GLU A 167 -5.78 14.09 -3.88
CA GLU A 167 -6.51 12.84 -4.09
C GLU A 167 -6.08 11.77 -3.09
N TYR A 168 -4.77 11.54 -2.92
CA TYR A 168 -4.25 10.59 -1.96
C TYR A 168 -4.72 10.88 -0.53
N SER A 169 -4.69 12.16 -0.13
CA SER A 169 -5.20 12.60 1.17
C SER A 169 -6.71 12.39 1.32
N SER A 170 -7.46 12.44 0.23
CA SER A 170 -8.91 12.18 0.20
C SER A 170 -9.23 10.69 0.33
N ILE A 171 -8.48 9.84 -0.37
CA ILE A 171 -8.67 8.36 -0.36
C ILE A 171 -8.32 7.76 1.01
N LEU A 172 -7.38 8.36 1.74
CA LEU A 172 -6.96 7.89 3.07
C LEU A 172 -7.98 8.19 4.18
N LYS A 173 -8.88 9.15 4.01
CA LYS A 173 -9.97 9.47 4.98
C LYS A 173 -11.09 8.47 4.91
#